data_e5f9d0f9aa06af4f31b41871908d9ae2
#
_entry.id   e5f9d0f9aa06af4f31b41871908d9ae2
#
_cell.length_a   1.000
_cell.length_b   1.000
_cell.length_c   1.000
_cell.angle_alpha   90.00
_cell.angle_beta   90.00
_cell.angle_gamma   90.00
#
_symmetry.space_group_name_H-M   'P 1'
#
loop_
_entity.id
_entity.type
_entity.pdbx_description
1 polymer ?
#
loop_
_entity_poly.entity_id
_entity_poly.type
_entity_poly.pdbx_seq_one_letter_code
_entity_poly.pdbx_strand_id
1 'polypeptide(L)'
;RFEQCYQVGKLLGAKKIVYHSGMIPTVYYRQGWANQVSRFFNDFLQDKDGLEIDMENVLDEDWRLLRDVYEQVEHPDFGLCLDIGHAHCYSDISVIEWAEELAPYVRHVHIHDNAGERDSHLGLGRGNLPWREVLSYLPRTETRTWTIECMNKEDVQICVQSLLT
;
A
#
# COMPACT_ATOMS: atom_id res chain seq x y z
N ARG A 1 -2.07 16.98 -12.46
CA ARG A 1 -3.05 16.07 -11.79
C ARG A 1 -2.65 15.78 -10.34
N PHE A 2 -1.40 15.39 -10.07
CA PHE A 2 -0.95 15.05 -8.72
C PHE A 2 -1.15 16.22 -7.74
N GLU A 3 -0.71 17.42 -8.12
CA GLU A 3 -0.94 18.64 -7.34
C GLU A 3 -2.43 18.91 -7.06
N GLN A 4 -3.30 18.68 -8.04
CA GLN A 4 -4.76 18.84 -7.85
C GLN A 4 -5.31 17.86 -6.80
N CYS A 5 -4.88 16.57 -6.85
CA CYS A 5 -5.28 15.58 -5.86
C CYS A 5 -4.80 15.98 -4.46
N TYR A 6 -3.57 16.45 -4.33
CA TYR A 6 -3.01 16.94 -3.08
C TYR A 6 -3.85 18.10 -2.50
N GLN A 7 -4.16 19.11 -3.33
CA GLN A 7 -4.97 20.26 -2.91
C GLN A 7 -6.40 19.85 -2.52
N VAL A 8 -7.02 18.93 -3.25
CA VAL A 8 -8.33 18.38 -2.88
C VAL A 8 -8.25 17.64 -1.55
N GLY A 9 -7.24 16.82 -1.34
CA GLY A 9 -7.00 16.14 -0.06
C GLY A 9 -6.89 17.12 1.11
N LYS A 10 -6.13 18.19 0.94
CA LYS A 10 -6.02 19.27 1.96
C LYS A 10 -7.37 19.94 2.22
N LEU A 11 -8.12 20.27 1.18
CA LEU A 11 -9.44 20.90 1.30
C LEU A 11 -10.45 20.00 2.04
N LEU A 12 -10.38 18.69 1.83
CA LEU A 12 -11.22 17.71 2.51
C LEU A 12 -10.76 17.38 3.94
N GLY A 13 -9.63 17.91 4.35
CA GLY A 13 -9.03 17.59 5.66
C GLY A 13 -8.51 16.16 5.76
N ALA A 14 -8.19 15.54 4.62
CA ALA A 14 -7.57 14.22 4.58
C ALA A 14 -6.23 14.23 5.33
N LYS A 15 -5.89 13.12 5.94
CA LYS A 15 -4.59 12.93 6.62
C LYS A 15 -3.60 12.18 5.76
N LYS A 16 -4.12 11.36 4.82
CA LYS A 16 -3.35 10.51 3.92
C LYS A 16 -3.95 10.55 2.52
N ILE A 17 -3.07 10.36 1.53
CA ILE A 17 -3.43 10.04 0.14
C ILE A 17 -2.67 8.79 -0.24
N VAL A 18 -3.35 7.81 -0.79
CA VAL A 18 -2.70 6.63 -1.38
C VAL A 18 -2.41 6.90 -2.85
N TYR A 19 -1.22 6.53 -3.27
CA TYR A 19 -0.73 6.66 -4.63
C TYR A 19 -0.27 5.30 -5.15
N HIS A 20 -0.89 4.82 -6.22
CA HIS A 20 -0.47 3.60 -6.88
C HIS A 20 0.94 3.75 -7.45
N SER A 21 1.81 2.79 -7.25
CA SER A 21 3.19 2.82 -7.76
C SER A 21 3.26 3.09 -9.26
N GLY A 22 2.32 2.53 -10.01
CA GLY A 22 2.29 2.66 -11.46
C GLY A 22 3.43 1.91 -12.17
N MET A 23 4.17 1.09 -11.43
CA MET A 23 5.18 0.22 -12.01
C MET A 23 4.52 -0.86 -12.86
N ILE A 24 5.05 -1.05 -14.07
CA ILE A 24 4.69 -2.15 -14.96
C ILE A 24 5.97 -2.96 -15.19
N PRO A 25 6.11 -4.16 -14.57
CA PRO A 25 7.37 -4.91 -14.53
C PRO A 25 7.99 -5.20 -15.91
N THR A 26 7.15 -5.45 -16.90
CA THR A 26 7.58 -5.75 -18.27
C THR A 26 8.00 -4.53 -19.08
N VAL A 27 7.73 -3.31 -18.58
CA VAL A 27 7.95 -2.04 -19.30
C VAL A 27 9.08 -1.22 -18.70
N TYR A 28 9.22 -1.25 -17.38
CA TYR A 28 10.16 -0.39 -16.67
C TYR A 28 11.32 -1.17 -16.07
N TYR A 29 12.51 -0.57 -16.15
CA TYR A 29 13.68 -1.04 -15.43
C TYR A 29 13.63 -0.54 -13.98
N ARG A 30 13.56 -1.45 -13.01
CA ARG A 30 13.30 -1.19 -11.58
C ARG A 30 14.12 -0.02 -11.01
N GLN A 31 15.45 -0.07 -11.11
CA GLN A 31 16.31 0.97 -10.52
C GLN A 31 16.11 2.35 -11.17
N GLY A 32 15.95 2.39 -12.47
CA GLY A 32 15.69 3.64 -13.18
C GLY A 32 14.35 4.25 -12.81
N TRP A 33 13.33 3.40 -12.62
CA TRP A 33 12.00 3.82 -12.20
C TRP A 33 12.03 4.33 -10.75
N ALA A 34 12.65 3.59 -9.82
CA ALA A 34 12.78 4.00 -8.42
C ALA A 34 13.48 5.36 -8.28
N ASN A 35 14.57 5.58 -9.01
CA ASN A 35 15.28 6.87 -9.01
C ASN A 35 14.46 8.03 -9.56
N GLN A 36 13.58 7.79 -10.53
CA GLN A 36 12.72 8.84 -11.08
C GLN A 36 11.57 9.17 -10.13
N VAL A 37 10.95 8.16 -9.54
CA VAL A 37 9.83 8.35 -8.62
C VAL A 37 10.30 9.00 -7.32
N SER A 38 11.40 8.58 -6.75
CA SER A 38 11.95 9.20 -5.54
C SER A 38 12.35 10.66 -5.76
N ARG A 39 12.96 10.98 -6.91
CA ARG A 39 13.25 12.37 -7.29
C ARG A 39 11.97 13.19 -7.41
N PHE A 40 10.95 12.64 -8.08
CA PHE A 40 9.66 13.31 -8.20
C PHE A 40 9.05 13.63 -6.82
N PHE A 41 9.06 12.68 -5.87
CA PHE A 41 8.50 12.92 -4.54
C PHE A 41 9.35 13.89 -3.72
N ASN A 42 10.66 13.84 -3.79
CA ASN A 42 11.53 14.81 -3.13
C ASN A 42 11.26 16.24 -3.64
N ASP A 43 11.16 16.41 -4.96
CA ASP A 43 10.84 17.72 -5.55
C ASP A 43 9.40 18.15 -5.23
N PHE A 44 8.44 17.23 -5.29
CA PHE A 44 7.03 17.52 -5.07
C PHE A 44 6.73 17.90 -3.61
N LEU A 45 7.34 17.20 -2.67
CA LEU A 45 7.06 17.38 -1.23
C LEU A 45 7.86 18.51 -0.59
N GLN A 46 8.88 19.05 -1.24
CA GLN A 46 9.83 20.02 -0.68
C GLN A 46 9.17 21.17 0.09
N ASP A 47 8.04 21.69 -0.41
CA ASP A 47 7.31 22.83 0.16
C ASP A 47 5.94 22.41 0.72
N LYS A 48 5.74 21.15 1.06
CA LYS A 48 4.45 20.59 1.48
C LYS A 48 4.53 19.98 2.88
N ASP A 49 3.42 20.02 3.59
CA ASP A 49 3.32 19.46 4.93
C ASP A 49 1.88 19.01 5.28
N GLY A 50 1.78 18.17 6.28
CA GLY A 50 0.51 17.84 6.95
C GLY A 50 -0.50 17.04 6.12
N LEU A 51 -0.08 16.46 4.99
CA LEU A 51 -0.84 15.47 4.24
C LEU A 51 0.13 14.38 3.76
N GLU A 52 0.05 13.23 4.39
CA GLU A 52 0.89 12.07 4.10
C GLU A 52 0.56 11.46 2.75
N ILE A 53 1.57 11.05 2.01
CA ILE A 53 1.44 10.32 0.75
C ILE A 53 2.02 8.93 0.94
N ASP A 54 1.18 7.91 0.85
CA ASP A 54 1.57 6.52 0.96
C ASP A 54 1.59 5.86 -0.43
N MET A 55 2.77 5.39 -0.88
CA MET A 55 2.91 4.69 -2.15
C MET A 55 2.50 3.23 -2.00
N GLU A 56 1.61 2.78 -2.87
CA GLU A 56 1.01 1.45 -2.84
C GLU A 56 1.57 0.53 -3.93
N ASN A 57 1.77 -0.75 -3.58
CA ASN A 57 2.01 -1.83 -4.54
C ASN A 57 0.74 -2.19 -5.31
N VAL A 58 0.85 -2.41 -6.61
CA VAL A 58 -0.26 -2.85 -7.47
C VAL A 58 0.12 -4.11 -8.24
N LEU A 59 0.97 -3.98 -9.26
CA LEU A 59 1.46 -5.09 -10.09
C LEU A 59 2.93 -5.43 -9.77
N ASP A 60 3.37 -5.04 -8.61
CA ASP A 60 4.77 -5.18 -8.21
C ASP A 60 5.08 -6.65 -7.88
N GLU A 61 6.06 -7.21 -8.57
CA GLU A 61 6.50 -8.61 -8.38
C GLU A 61 7.30 -8.80 -7.08
N ASP A 62 7.84 -7.70 -6.53
CA ASP A 62 8.83 -7.71 -5.45
C ASP A 62 8.73 -6.44 -4.59
N TRP A 63 8.68 -6.61 -3.27
CA TRP A 63 8.61 -5.54 -2.28
C TRP A 63 9.80 -4.57 -2.29
N ARG A 64 10.95 -5.00 -2.81
CA ARG A 64 12.19 -4.21 -2.84
C ARG A 64 12.05 -2.92 -3.62
N LEU A 65 11.12 -2.88 -4.59
CA LEU A 65 10.87 -1.65 -5.34
C LEU A 65 10.33 -0.53 -4.43
N LEU A 66 9.34 -0.85 -3.61
CA LEU A 66 8.75 0.12 -2.69
C LEU A 66 9.78 0.61 -1.68
N ARG A 67 10.59 -0.31 -1.14
CA ARG A 67 11.68 0.02 -0.23
C ARG A 67 12.72 0.92 -0.91
N ASP A 68 13.15 0.57 -2.14
CA ASP A 68 14.13 1.36 -2.89
C ASP A 68 13.67 2.80 -3.12
N VAL A 69 12.37 3.03 -3.32
CA VAL A 69 11.80 4.39 -3.41
C VAL A 69 11.77 5.04 -2.04
N TYR A 70 11.26 4.35 -1.01
CA TYR A 70 11.13 4.90 0.34
C TYR A 70 12.49 5.36 0.90
N GLU A 71 13.53 4.55 0.74
CA GLU A 71 14.89 4.87 1.23
C GLU A 71 15.53 6.09 0.53
N GLN A 72 15.01 6.48 -0.64
CA GLN A 72 15.49 7.62 -1.41
C GLN A 72 14.62 8.89 -1.24
N VAL A 73 13.45 8.77 -0.62
CA VAL A 73 12.59 9.93 -0.36
C VAL A 73 12.85 10.47 1.05
N GLU A 74 13.33 11.71 1.12
CA GLU A 74 13.80 12.33 2.36
C GLU A 74 12.71 13.16 3.08
N HIS A 75 11.42 12.90 2.82
CA HIS A 75 10.33 13.70 3.36
C HIS A 75 9.52 12.93 4.42
N PRO A 76 9.23 13.52 5.61
CA PRO A 76 8.52 12.84 6.68
C PRO A 76 7.07 12.47 6.34
N ASP A 77 6.41 13.19 5.43
CA ASP A 77 5.05 12.92 4.97
C ASP A 77 5.01 11.92 3.80
N PHE A 78 6.10 11.17 3.53
CA PHE A 78 6.11 10.07 2.60
C PHE A 78 6.15 8.74 3.34
N GLY A 79 5.27 7.81 2.96
CA GLY A 79 5.15 6.48 3.54
C GLY A 79 4.85 5.42 2.49
N LEU A 80 4.62 4.19 2.97
CA LEU A 80 4.17 3.09 2.13
C LEU A 80 2.77 2.63 2.54
N CYS A 81 1.96 2.32 1.53
CA CYS A 81 0.75 1.54 1.67
C CYS A 81 1.04 0.13 1.18
N LEU A 82 0.79 -0.88 2.02
CA LEU A 82 0.82 -2.26 1.58
C LEU A 82 -0.60 -2.76 1.34
N ASP A 83 -0.93 -2.99 0.07
CA ASP A 83 -2.08 -3.79 -0.28
C ASP A 83 -1.69 -5.28 -0.22
N ILE A 84 -2.26 -5.98 0.77
CA ILE A 84 -1.93 -7.39 1.03
C ILE A 84 -2.53 -8.33 0.00
N GLY A 85 -3.65 -7.95 -0.61
CA GLY A 85 -4.28 -8.72 -1.68
C GLY A 85 -3.51 -8.61 -2.99
N HIS A 86 -3.06 -7.41 -3.37
CA HIS A 86 -2.18 -7.23 -4.53
C HIS A 86 -0.88 -8.01 -4.38
N ALA A 87 -0.20 -7.91 -3.23
CA ALA A 87 1.01 -8.68 -2.96
C ALA A 87 0.78 -10.19 -3.06
N HIS A 88 -0.38 -10.68 -2.60
CA HIS A 88 -0.74 -12.10 -2.68
C HIS A 88 -1.05 -12.56 -4.12
N CYS A 89 -1.62 -11.68 -4.95
CA CYS A 89 -2.09 -12.01 -6.29
C CYS A 89 -1.01 -11.85 -7.38
N TYR A 90 -0.16 -10.82 -7.27
CA TYR A 90 0.73 -10.41 -8.35
C TYR A 90 2.21 -10.65 -8.08
N SER A 91 2.59 -10.92 -6.82
CA SER A 91 3.99 -11.12 -6.47
C SER A 91 4.43 -12.56 -6.58
N ASP A 92 5.67 -12.76 -7.01
CA ASP A 92 6.37 -14.05 -6.94
C ASP A 92 6.88 -14.37 -5.53
N ILE A 93 6.81 -13.36 -4.62
CA ILE A 93 7.29 -13.45 -3.24
C ILE A 93 6.09 -13.56 -2.31
N SER A 94 6.23 -14.38 -1.25
CA SER A 94 5.17 -14.55 -0.24
C SER A 94 4.72 -13.21 0.35
N VAL A 95 3.40 -13.00 0.45
CA VAL A 95 2.83 -11.82 1.11
C VAL A 95 3.26 -11.68 2.58
N ILE A 96 3.64 -12.78 3.24
CA ILE A 96 4.21 -12.77 4.60
C ILE A 96 5.57 -12.06 4.57
N GLU A 97 6.43 -12.39 3.60
CA GLU A 97 7.73 -11.73 3.43
C GLU A 97 7.55 -10.23 3.11
N TRP A 98 6.57 -9.87 2.28
CA TRP A 98 6.22 -8.48 2.03
C TRP A 98 5.88 -7.73 3.34
N ALA A 99 5.06 -8.34 4.18
CA ALA A 99 4.66 -7.72 5.44
C ALA A 99 5.83 -7.62 6.42
N GLU A 100 6.65 -8.66 6.54
CA GLU A 100 7.82 -8.70 7.43
C GLU A 100 8.85 -7.63 7.04
N GLU A 101 9.22 -7.58 5.76
CA GLU A 101 10.27 -6.70 5.26
C GLU A 101 9.84 -5.23 5.20
N LEU A 102 8.57 -4.96 4.89
CA LEU A 102 8.07 -3.60 4.80
C LEU A 102 7.44 -3.06 6.09
N ALA A 103 7.26 -3.88 7.12
CA ALA A 103 6.66 -3.46 8.39
C ALA A 103 7.20 -2.14 8.97
N PRO A 104 8.51 -1.83 8.91
CA PRO A 104 9.05 -0.57 9.43
C PRO A 104 8.60 0.68 8.65
N TYR A 105 8.20 0.53 7.39
CA TYR A 105 7.96 1.61 6.44
C TYR A 105 6.48 1.82 6.12
N VAL A 106 5.65 0.78 6.35
CA VAL A 106 4.22 0.80 6.05
C VAL A 106 3.46 1.65 7.06
N ARG A 107 2.73 2.64 6.56
CA ARG A 107 1.86 3.54 7.33
C ARG A 107 0.38 3.32 7.04
N HIS A 108 0.07 2.65 5.93
CA HIS A 108 -1.29 2.30 5.56
C HIS A 108 -1.34 0.86 5.03
N VAL A 109 -2.47 0.18 5.25
CA VAL A 109 -2.67 -1.19 4.76
C VAL A 109 -4.04 -1.26 4.10
N HIS A 110 -4.09 -1.73 2.86
CA HIS A 110 -5.32 -2.13 2.21
C HIS A 110 -5.59 -3.61 2.47
N ILE A 111 -6.82 -3.93 2.84
CA ILE A 111 -7.21 -5.25 3.33
C ILE A 111 -8.36 -5.79 2.51
N HIS A 112 -8.08 -6.85 1.78
CA HIS A 112 -9.03 -7.74 1.13
C HIS A 112 -8.39 -9.11 0.91
N ASP A 113 -9.18 -10.09 0.54
CA ASP A 113 -8.72 -11.47 0.28
C ASP A 113 -8.86 -11.81 -1.21
N ASN A 114 -8.10 -12.79 -1.66
CA ASN A 114 -8.22 -13.42 -2.96
C ASN A 114 -7.63 -14.84 -2.93
N ALA A 115 -7.73 -15.57 -4.04
CA ALA A 115 -7.21 -16.94 -4.14
C ALA A 115 -5.77 -17.01 -4.72
N GLY A 116 -5.09 -15.86 -4.89
CA GLY A 116 -3.74 -15.80 -5.47
C GLY A 116 -3.68 -15.82 -7.00
N GLU A 117 -4.83 -15.96 -7.68
CA GLU A 117 -4.90 -16.03 -9.14
C GLU A 117 -5.45 -14.75 -9.78
N ARG A 118 -6.25 -14.04 -9.02
CA ARG A 118 -6.99 -12.86 -9.47
C ARG A 118 -7.27 -11.93 -8.31
N ASP A 119 -7.13 -10.66 -8.56
CA ASP A 119 -7.49 -9.60 -7.62
C ASP A 119 -9.02 -9.49 -7.48
N SER A 120 -9.56 -10.24 -6.52
CA SER A 120 -11.00 -10.47 -6.37
C SER A 120 -11.66 -9.63 -5.30
N HIS A 121 -10.91 -8.93 -4.48
CA HIS A 121 -11.38 -8.08 -3.37
C HIS A 121 -12.44 -8.77 -2.48
N LEU A 122 -12.17 -10.03 -2.08
CA LEU A 122 -13.05 -10.83 -1.23
C LEU A 122 -12.97 -10.42 0.24
N GLY A 123 -13.96 -10.79 1.03
CA GLY A 123 -13.88 -10.72 2.47
C GLY A 123 -12.83 -11.69 3.04
N LEU A 124 -12.19 -11.30 4.15
CA LEU A 124 -11.13 -12.09 4.80
C LEU A 124 -11.60 -13.52 5.15
N GLY A 125 -10.84 -14.52 4.68
CA GLY A 125 -11.15 -15.94 4.82
C GLY A 125 -12.04 -16.51 3.71
N ARG A 126 -12.39 -15.73 2.70
CA ARG A 126 -13.06 -16.23 1.48
C ARG A 126 -12.10 -16.62 0.37
N GLY A 127 -10.86 -16.18 0.46
CA GLY A 127 -9.73 -16.61 -0.36
C GLY A 127 -8.80 -17.54 0.39
N ASN A 128 -7.52 -17.46 0.08
CA ASN A 128 -6.47 -18.25 0.72
C ASN A 128 -5.29 -17.41 1.23
N LEU A 129 -5.45 -16.09 1.29
CA LEU A 129 -4.44 -15.19 1.85
C LEU A 129 -4.25 -15.49 3.36
N PRO A 130 -3.02 -15.70 3.85
CA PRO A 130 -2.74 -15.96 5.27
C PRO A 130 -2.82 -14.67 6.10
N TRP A 131 -3.93 -13.95 6.01
CA TRP A 131 -4.10 -12.58 6.50
C TRP A 131 -3.81 -12.38 7.99
N ARG A 132 -4.09 -13.39 8.84
CA ARG A 132 -3.81 -13.28 10.29
C ARG A 132 -2.31 -13.17 10.55
N GLU A 133 -1.51 -13.98 9.87
CA GLU A 133 -0.06 -13.95 9.96
C GLU A 133 0.48 -12.65 9.38
N VAL A 134 0.03 -12.26 8.19
CA VAL A 134 0.39 -11.00 7.53
C VAL A 134 0.12 -9.80 8.43
N LEU A 135 -1.08 -9.68 8.98
CA LEU A 135 -1.45 -8.54 9.84
C LEU A 135 -0.76 -8.57 11.21
N SER A 136 -0.19 -9.70 11.64
CA SER A 136 0.62 -9.75 12.86
C SER A 136 1.91 -8.94 12.75
N TYR A 137 2.46 -8.78 11.54
CA TYR A 137 3.59 -7.87 11.26
C TYR A 137 3.15 -6.41 11.12
N LEU A 138 1.87 -6.17 10.84
CA LEU A 138 1.31 -4.86 10.48
C LEU A 138 0.22 -4.40 11.48
N PRO A 139 0.43 -4.45 12.79
CA PRO A 139 -0.61 -4.08 13.75
C PRO A 139 -1.05 -2.64 13.54
N ARG A 140 -2.34 -2.39 13.71
CA ARG A 140 -2.90 -1.05 13.69
C ARG A 140 -2.33 -0.22 14.85
N THR A 141 -1.92 1.01 14.57
CA THR A 141 -1.37 1.95 15.56
C THR A 141 -1.99 3.34 15.35
N GLU A 142 -1.54 4.33 16.10
CA GLU A 142 -1.94 5.73 15.84
C GLU A 142 -1.45 6.24 14.48
N THR A 143 -0.31 5.73 14.02
CA THR A 143 0.31 6.14 12.75
C THR A 143 0.02 5.19 11.59
N ARG A 144 -0.26 3.91 11.87
CA ARG A 144 -0.62 2.90 10.87
C ARG A 144 -2.11 2.67 10.85
N THR A 145 -2.74 2.97 9.74
CA THR A 145 -4.17 2.81 9.51
C THR A 145 -4.48 1.66 8.57
N TRP A 146 -5.71 1.15 8.62
CA TRP A 146 -6.20 0.07 7.78
C TRP A 146 -7.44 0.51 7.00
N THR A 147 -7.53 0.15 5.73
CA THR A 147 -8.73 0.31 4.90
C THR A 147 -9.17 -1.06 4.38
N ILE A 148 -10.45 -1.35 4.48
CA ILE A 148 -11.07 -2.55 3.89
C ILE A 148 -11.48 -2.21 2.46
N GLU A 149 -10.97 -2.95 1.48
CA GLU A 149 -11.23 -2.76 0.07
C GLU A 149 -11.99 -3.94 -0.55
N CYS A 150 -13.23 -4.14 -0.15
CA CYS A 150 -14.09 -5.19 -0.70
C CYS A 150 -15.13 -4.64 -1.66
N MET A 151 -15.50 -5.44 -2.68
CA MET A 151 -16.41 -5.04 -3.74
C MET A 151 -17.88 -4.97 -3.32
N ASN A 152 -18.25 -5.55 -2.18
CA ASN A 152 -19.65 -5.60 -1.74
C ASN A 152 -19.78 -5.52 -0.21
N LYS A 153 -20.98 -5.18 0.25
CA LYS A 153 -21.26 -4.98 1.67
C LYS A 153 -21.05 -6.24 2.52
N GLU A 154 -21.37 -7.41 1.99
CA GLU A 154 -21.23 -8.68 2.74
C GLU A 154 -19.76 -8.95 3.07
N ASP A 155 -18.87 -8.80 2.10
CA ASP A 155 -17.43 -8.97 2.27
C ASP A 155 -16.83 -7.92 3.23
N VAL A 156 -17.29 -6.67 3.16
CA VAL A 156 -16.91 -5.65 4.15
C VAL A 156 -17.33 -6.07 5.57
N GLN A 157 -18.55 -6.58 5.75
CA GLN A 157 -19.01 -7.06 7.05
C GLN A 157 -18.17 -8.22 7.58
N ILE A 158 -17.79 -9.16 6.71
CA ILE A 158 -16.91 -10.28 7.05
C ILE A 158 -15.55 -9.76 7.51
N CYS A 159 -14.94 -8.83 6.77
CA CYS A 159 -13.68 -8.21 7.18
C CYS A 159 -13.77 -7.53 8.55
N VAL A 160 -14.80 -6.72 8.77
CA VAL A 160 -15.02 -6.04 10.06
C VAL A 160 -15.11 -7.06 11.21
N GLN A 161 -15.92 -8.11 11.04
CA GLN A 161 -16.05 -9.17 12.05
C GLN A 161 -14.72 -9.89 12.30
N SER A 162 -13.98 -10.24 11.24
CA SER A 162 -12.69 -10.94 11.32
C SER A 162 -11.61 -10.13 12.02
N LEU A 163 -11.62 -8.81 11.87
CA LEU A 163 -10.64 -7.90 12.45
C LEU A 163 -10.96 -7.51 13.91
N LEU A 164 -12.16 -7.77 14.38
CA LEU A 164 -12.58 -7.50 15.78
C LEU A 164 -12.43 -8.72 16.69
N THR A 165 -12.14 -9.91 16.13
CA THR A 165 -11.93 -11.17 16.85
C THR A 165 -10.47 -11.50 17.00
#